data_aa83f9932d3c0b3cc292dda871d538d3
#
_entry.id   aa83f9932d3c0b3cc292dda871d538d3
#
_cell.length_a   1.000
_cell.length_b   1.000
_cell.length_c   1.000
_cell.angle_alpha   90.00
_cell.angle_beta   90.00
_cell.angle_gamma   90.00
#
_symmetry.space_group_name_H-M   'P 1'
#
loop_
_entity.id
_entity.type
_entity.pdbx_description
1 polymer ?
#
loop_
_entity_poly.entity_id
_entity_poly.type
_entity_poly.pdbx_seq_one_letter_code
_entity_poly.pdbx_strand_id
1 'polypeptide(L)'
;MQYDFYCNLPPKKTVSQPLAILQGTDYHGERHVLPLEDISLLCVGAAGSGKTCFIQNILPQTMQRAHSIHIIFDPKGDYLKKFYKDGDCILSLKDLPNYPASAQPKWHLLKEMCLYEAHPEEQIREIAKTLFQEAIKGNQSNPYFPIAACNLFSALMIAMCRQYADRLPSTRAAIQKICSMSIAEMLNATNQYADLASTKQLIGSEAPQTVSGVLGEFINVLQESFQGNFCGEGTFSLREFIRHDGIGRKLFIEYQFDTKRSAETIIRIMLDLLMKEALTGKSEAERILSLIHI
;
A
#
# COMPACT_ATOMS: atom_id res chain seq x y z
N MET A 1 -18.18 16.52 -29.21
CA MET A 1 -16.97 16.71 -28.42
C MET A 1 -15.84 16.02 -29.15
N GLN A 2 -14.88 16.79 -29.61
CA GLN A 2 -13.77 16.32 -30.45
C GLN A 2 -12.63 15.99 -29.47
N TYR A 3 -12.16 14.76 -29.46
CA TYR A 3 -11.00 14.36 -28.64
C TYR A 3 -9.79 14.21 -29.60
N ASP A 4 -8.88 15.17 -29.54
CA ASP A 4 -7.60 15.08 -30.23
C ASP A 4 -6.61 14.31 -29.34
N PHE A 5 -6.23 13.11 -29.76
CA PHE A 5 -5.16 12.36 -29.10
C PHE A 5 -3.80 12.76 -29.74
N TYR A 6 -3.04 13.62 -29.06
CA TYR A 6 -1.63 13.84 -29.39
C TYR A 6 -0.76 12.91 -28.55
N CYS A 7 -0.25 11.84 -29.15
CA CYS A 7 0.81 11.01 -28.56
C CYS A 7 2.16 11.41 -29.15
N ASN A 8 2.96 12.14 -28.37
CA ASN A 8 4.40 12.24 -28.64
C ASN A 8 5.08 10.99 -28.06
N LEU A 9 5.26 9.97 -28.89
CA LEU A 9 5.99 8.76 -28.50
C LEU A 9 7.51 9.01 -28.63
N PRO A 10 8.30 8.62 -27.60
CA PRO A 10 9.76 8.63 -27.71
C PRO A 10 10.23 7.63 -28.79
N PRO A 11 11.41 7.84 -29.37
CA PRO A 11 11.93 7.00 -30.49
C PRO A 11 12.09 5.54 -30.04
N LYS A 12 11.59 4.62 -30.88
CA LYS A 12 11.58 3.17 -30.69
C LYS A 12 12.98 2.63 -30.39
N LYS A 13 13.16 2.09 -29.18
CA LYS A 13 14.12 1.00 -28.96
C LYS A 13 13.55 -0.25 -29.62
N THR A 14 14.39 -0.99 -30.37
CA THR A 14 14.06 -2.28 -30.97
C THR A 14 13.59 -3.25 -29.90
N VAL A 15 12.30 -3.36 -29.71
CA VAL A 15 11.65 -4.24 -28.74
C VAL A 15 11.04 -5.40 -29.53
N SER A 16 11.27 -6.63 -29.07
CA SER A 16 10.47 -7.82 -29.41
C SER A 16 8.99 -7.42 -29.47
N GLN A 17 8.24 -7.96 -30.43
CA GLN A 17 6.83 -7.59 -30.66
C GLN A 17 6.05 -7.45 -29.35
N PRO A 18 5.33 -6.33 -29.15
CA PRO A 18 4.58 -6.12 -27.93
C PRO A 18 3.51 -7.20 -27.79
N LEU A 19 3.46 -7.86 -26.62
CA LEU A 19 2.48 -8.92 -26.34
C LEU A 19 1.07 -8.37 -26.07
N ALA A 20 0.98 -7.14 -25.57
CA ALA A 20 -0.29 -6.49 -25.30
C ALA A 20 -0.50 -5.31 -26.25
N ILE A 21 -1.53 -5.41 -27.06
CA ILE A 21 -1.85 -4.43 -28.08
C ILE A 21 -3.29 -3.95 -27.88
N LEU A 22 -3.47 -2.64 -27.79
CA LEU A 22 -4.77 -2.01 -27.93
C LEU A 22 -5.00 -1.71 -29.42
N GLN A 23 -6.03 -2.31 -29.99
CA GLN A 23 -6.50 -2.00 -31.34
C GLN A 23 -7.81 -1.24 -31.26
N GLY A 24 -7.90 -0.15 -31.96
CA GLY A 24 -9.09 0.66 -32.10
C GLY A 24 -9.23 1.24 -33.49
N THR A 25 -10.44 1.65 -33.81
CA THR A 25 -10.72 2.39 -35.04
C THR A 25 -11.20 3.77 -34.61
N ASP A 26 -10.62 4.82 -35.15
CA ASP A 26 -11.08 6.18 -34.89
C ASP A 26 -12.37 6.50 -35.67
N TYR A 27 -12.87 7.72 -35.51
CA TYR A 27 -14.10 8.16 -36.16
C TYR A 27 -13.96 8.35 -37.70
N HIS A 28 -12.72 8.32 -38.22
CA HIS A 28 -12.43 8.30 -39.65
C HIS A 28 -12.31 6.88 -40.23
N GLY A 29 -12.39 5.84 -39.35
CA GLY A 29 -12.26 4.46 -39.77
C GLY A 29 -10.80 3.98 -39.85
N GLU A 30 -9.82 4.78 -39.40
CA GLU A 30 -8.42 4.38 -39.36
C GLU A 30 -8.14 3.48 -38.14
N ARG A 31 -7.38 2.41 -38.40
CA ARG A 31 -6.95 1.49 -37.34
C ARG A 31 -5.72 2.04 -36.62
N HIS A 32 -5.84 2.15 -35.31
CA HIS A 32 -4.75 2.49 -34.40
C HIS A 32 -4.35 1.27 -33.57
N VAL A 33 -3.03 1.09 -33.43
CA VAL A 33 -2.42 0.00 -32.63
C VAL A 33 -1.48 0.64 -31.62
N LEU A 34 -1.77 0.47 -30.34
CA LEU A 34 -0.96 0.98 -29.23
C LEU A 34 -0.38 -0.19 -28.45
N PRO A 35 0.96 -0.26 -28.29
CA PRO A 35 1.58 -1.20 -27.35
C PRO A 35 1.28 -0.76 -25.93
N LEU A 36 0.62 -1.61 -25.14
CA LEU A 36 0.18 -1.27 -23.77
C LEU A 36 1.28 -1.42 -22.73
N GLU A 37 2.38 -2.06 -23.09
CA GLU A 37 3.41 -2.45 -22.13
C GLU A 37 4.25 -1.29 -21.60
N ASP A 38 4.34 -0.19 -22.35
CA ASP A 38 5.20 0.96 -22.04
C ASP A 38 4.40 2.24 -21.81
N ILE A 39 3.08 2.14 -21.61
CA ILE A 39 2.21 3.28 -21.40
C ILE A 39 1.40 3.19 -20.12
N SER A 40 1.14 4.34 -19.51
CA SER A 40 0.12 4.49 -18.47
C SER A 40 -1.22 4.75 -19.14
N LEU A 41 -2.21 3.90 -18.86
CA LEU A 41 -3.55 4.00 -19.41
C LEU A 41 -4.53 4.49 -18.36
N LEU A 42 -5.21 5.60 -18.64
CA LEU A 42 -6.34 6.10 -17.87
C LEU A 42 -7.64 5.86 -18.63
N CYS A 43 -8.53 5.03 -18.06
CA CYS A 43 -9.83 4.74 -18.63
C CYS A 43 -10.93 5.48 -17.85
N VAL A 44 -11.56 6.48 -18.48
CA VAL A 44 -12.60 7.32 -17.88
C VAL A 44 -13.92 7.15 -18.64
N GLY A 45 -15.03 7.13 -17.91
CA GLY A 45 -16.37 7.03 -18.49
C GLY A 45 -17.44 6.87 -17.43
N ALA A 46 -18.71 7.11 -17.80
CA ALA A 46 -19.86 6.93 -16.91
C ALA A 46 -20.04 5.46 -16.48
N ALA A 47 -20.87 5.23 -15.45
CA ALA A 47 -21.28 3.87 -15.10
C ALA A 47 -21.93 3.18 -16.31
N GLY A 48 -21.60 1.91 -16.54
CA GLY A 48 -22.13 1.16 -17.69
C GLY A 48 -21.44 1.45 -19.05
N SER A 49 -20.45 2.35 -19.13
CA SER A 49 -19.75 2.69 -20.38
C SER A 49 -18.78 1.61 -20.89
N GLY A 50 -18.68 0.45 -20.23
CA GLY A 50 -17.84 -0.65 -20.65
C GLY A 50 -16.38 -0.61 -20.17
N LYS A 51 -16.00 0.31 -19.24
CA LYS A 51 -14.63 0.39 -18.71
C LYS A 51 -14.10 -0.93 -18.20
N THR A 52 -14.87 -1.61 -17.35
CA THR A 52 -14.49 -2.92 -16.79
C THR A 52 -14.33 -3.97 -17.88
N CYS A 53 -15.24 -4.01 -18.85
CA CYS A 53 -15.15 -4.91 -20.00
C CYS A 53 -13.90 -4.66 -20.83
N PHE A 54 -13.58 -3.41 -21.10
CA PHE A 54 -12.38 -2.98 -21.81
C PHE A 54 -11.11 -3.49 -21.09
N ILE A 55 -10.97 -3.21 -19.79
CA ILE A 55 -9.81 -3.65 -18.99
C ILE A 55 -9.74 -5.19 -18.92
N GLN A 56 -10.89 -5.86 -18.76
CA GLN A 56 -10.95 -7.32 -18.73
C GLN A 56 -10.51 -7.99 -20.05
N ASN A 57 -10.54 -7.29 -21.15
CA ASN A 57 -10.02 -7.77 -22.44
C ASN A 57 -8.52 -7.51 -22.65
N ILE A 58 -8.00 -6.46 -22.02
CA ILE A 58 -6.57 -6.10 -22.09
C ILE A 58 -5.75 -6.93 -21.10
N LEU A 59 -6.21 -7.07 -19.88
CA LEU A 59 -5.46 -7.70 -18.78
C LEU A 59 -4.94 -9.11 -19.10
N PRO A 60 -5.71 -10.01 -19.77
CA PRO A 60 -5.19 -11.31 -20.17
C PRO A 60 -4.00 -11.27 -21.12
N GLN A 61 -3.90 -10.23 -21.95
CA GLN A 61 -2.79 -10.08 -22.89
C GLN A 61 -1.50 -9.77 -22.13
N THR A 62 -1.57 -8.90 -21.11
CA THR A 62 -0.41 -8.57 -20.26
C THR A 62 0.01 -9.75 -19.39
N MET A 63 -0.94 -10.60 -18.98
CA MET A 63 -0.69 -11.80 -18.15
C MET A 63 -0.01 -12.95 -18.88
N GLN A 64 0.24 -12.85 -20.18
CA GLN A 64 0.94 -13.90 -20.94
C GLN A 64 2.46 -13.90 -20.67
N ARG A 65 3.02 -12.83 -20.11
CA ARG A 65 4.45 -12.75 -19.76
C ARG A 65 4.73 -13.48 -18.46
N ALA A 66 5.57 -14.51 -18.54
CA ALA A 66 5.92 -15.37 -17.39
C ALA A 66 6.67 -14.62 -16.27
N HIS A 67 7.46 -13.60 -16.61
CA HIS A 67 8.31 -12.87 -15.65
C HIS A 67 7.75 -11.50 -15.25
N SER A 68 6.44 -11.29 -15.40
CA SER A 68 5.77 -10.06 -14.99
C SER A 68 5.07 -10.22 -13.65
N ILE A 69 5.02 -9.14 -12.88
CA ILE A 69 4.21 -9.03 -11.66
C ILE A 69 2.97 -8.19 -11.98
N HIS A 70 1.80 -8.66 -11.55
CA HIS A 70 0.55 -7.92 -11.73
C HIS A 70 -0.03 -7.54 -10.36
N ILE A 71 -0.24 -6.25 -10.13
CA ILE A 71 -0.85 -5.72 -8.91
C ILE A 71 -2.23 -5.19 -9.26
N ILE A 72 -3.27 -5.74 -8.65
CA ILE A 72 -4.66 -5.46 -8.99
C ILE A 72 -5.39 -4.97 -7.75
N PHE A 73 -5.70 -3.67 -7.71
CA PHE A 73 -6.59 -3.10 -6.71
C PHE A 73 -8.04 -3.34 -7.14
N ASP A 74 -8.73 -4.22 -6.44
CA ASP A 74 -10.04 -4.75 -6.83
C ASP A 74 -11.09 -4.58 -5.72
N PRO A 75 -11.67 -3.37 -5.57
CA PRO A 75 -12.60 -3.09 -4.48
C PRO A 75 -13.92 -3.88 -4.56
N LYS A 76 -14.21 -4.53 -5.68
CA LYS A 76 -15.44 -5.31 -5.90
C LYS A 76 -15.19 -6.81 -5.97
N GLY A 77 -13.94 -7.24 -6.08
CA GLY A 77 -13.57 -8.64 -6.29
C GLY A 77 -13.93 -9.18 -7.69
N ASP A 78 -14.22 -8.32 -8.67
CA ASP A 78 -14.61 -8.76 -10.02
C ASP A 78 -13.42 -9.32 -10.80
N TYR A 79 -12.24 -8.74 -10.64
CA TYR A 79 -11.00 -9.22 -11.25
C TYR A 79 -10.47 -10.45 -10.53
N LEU A 80 -10.55 -10.48 -9.21
CA LEU A 80 -10.16 -11.62 -8.38
C LEU A 80 -10.95 -12.88 -8.80
N LYS A 81 -12.28 -12.79 -8.92
CA LYS A 81 -13.12 -13.90 -9.36
C LYS A 81 -12.76 -14.43 -10.74
N LYS A 82 -12.33 -13.56 -11.65
CA LYS A 82 -12.11 -13.90 -13.06
C LYS A 82 -10.68 -14.35 -13.33
N PHE A 83 -9.69 -13.79 -12.65
CA PHE A 83 -8.29 -13.91 -13.03
C PHE A 83 -7.40 -14.56 -11.98
N TYR A 84 -7.93 -14.94 -10.82
CA TYR A 84 -7.17 -15.67 -9.81
C TYR A 84 -6.70 -17.04 -10.38
N LYS A 85 -5.46 -17.39 -10.06
CA LYS A 85 -4.87 -18.71 -10.30
C LYS A 85 -4.15 -19.17 -9.05
N ASP A 86 -4.01 -20.49 -8.90
CA ASP A 86 -3.21 -21.04 -7.81
C ASP A 86 -1.79 -20.51 -7.84
N GLY A 87 -1.32 -20.08 -6.66
CA GLY A 87 -0.05 -19.40 -6.51
C GLY A 87 -0.13 -17.87 -6.44
N ASP A 88 -1.24 -17.25 -6.85
CA ASP A 88 -1.46 -15.81 -6.66
C ASP A 88 -1.67 -15.43 -5.19
N CYS A 89 -1.47 -14.15 -4.86
CA CYS A 89 -1.66 -13.62 -3.52
C CYS A 89 -2.89 -12.71 -3.44
N ILE A 90 -3.60 -12.77 -2.31
CA ILE A 90 -4.77 -11.95 -2.03
C ILE A 90 -4.57 -11.26 -0.68
N LEU A 91 -4.51 -9.93 -0.68
CA LEU A 91 -4.59 -9.12 0.53
C LEU A 91 -6.00 -8.58 0.66
N SER A 92 -6.70 -9.02 1.69
CA SER A 92 -8.06 -8.58 2.00
C SER A 92 -8.21 -8.31 3.49
N LEU A 93 -9.10 -7.37 3.85
CA LEU A 93 -9.41 -7.05 5.26
C LEU A 93 -10.01 -8.25 6.01
N LYS A 94 -10.75 -9.11 5.31
CA LYS A 94 -11.39 -10.31 5.86
C LYS A 94 -10.92 -11.55 5.12
N ASP A 95 -11.00 -12.70 5.76
CA ASP A 95 -10.76 -13.97 5.07
C ASP A 95 -11.84 -14.23 4.03
N LEU A 96 -11.41 -14.65 2.86
CA LEU A 96 -12.29 -14.99 1.73
C LEU A 96 -12.43 -16.51 1.67
N PRO A 97 -13.58 -17.09 2.06
CA PRO A 97 -13.73 -18.55 2.23
C PRO A 97 -13.61 -19.33 0.92
N ASN A 98 -13.79 -18.68 -0.23
CA ASN A 98 -13.70 -19.30 -1.54
C ASN A 98 -12.24 -19.44 -2.06
N TYR A 99 -11.25 -18.98 -1.30
CA TYR A 99 -9.84 -19.04 -1.68
C TYR A 99 -9.02 -19.71 -0.58
N PRO A 100 -7.95 -20.46 -0.94
CA PRO A 100 -7.15 -21.16 0.04
C PRO A 100 -6.44 -20.19 0.99
N ALA A 101 -6.26 -20.58 2.24
CA ALA A 101 -5.57 -19.77 3.25
C ALA A 101 -4.12 -19.41 2.82
N SER A 102 -3.46 -20.31 2.08
CA SER A 102 -2.12 -20.07 1.53
C SER A 102 -2.05 -18.91 0.53
N ALA A 103 -3.16 -18.61 -0.15
CA ALA A 103 -3.25 -17.46 -1.05
C ALA A 103 -3.56 -16.14 -0.33
N GLN A 104 -3.88 -16.18 0.97
CA GLN A 104 -4.30 -15.04 1.78
C GLN A 104 -3.26 -14.71 2.87
N PRO A 105 -2.04 -14.33 2.48
CA PRO A 105 -1.00 -14.01 3.46
C PRO A 105 -1.40 -12.79 4.29
N LYS A 106 -0.92 -12.73 5.53
CA LYS A 106 -1.13 -11.57 6.40
C LYS A 106 0.04 -10.62 6.27
N TRP A 107 -0.26 -9.35 6.09
CA TRP A 107 0.70 -8.28 5.89
C TRP A 107 1.55 -8.00 7.13
N HIS A 108 2.83 -7.67 6.92
CA HIS A 108 3.80 -7.41 7.98
C HIS A 108 4.36 -5.99 7.91
N LEU A 109 3.76 -5.07 8.67
CA LEU A 109 4.10 -3.64 8.66
C LEU A 109 5.59 -3.35 8.94
N LEU A 110 6.16 -4.00 9.96
CA LEU A 110 7.55 -3.72 10.34
C LEU A 110 8.56 -4.16 9.29
N LYS A 111 8.25 -5.20 8.52
CA LYS A 111 9.07 -5.55 7.35
C LYS A 111 9.06 -4.43 6.31
N GLU A 112 7.91 -3.82 6.05
CA GLU A 112 7.83 -2.69 5.12
C GLU A 112 8.63 -1.48 5.61
N MET A 113 8.68 -1.27 6.92
CA MET A 113 9.40 -0.15 7.53
C MET A 113 10.91 -0.35 7.52
N CYS A 114 11.39 -1.59 7.79
CA CYS A 114 12.79 -1.86 8.09
C CYS A 114 13.53 -2.59 6.98
N LEU A 115 12.81 -3.40 6.18
CA LEU A 115 13.45 -4.25 5.19
C LEU A 115 13.95 -3.43 4.00
N TYR A 116 15.17 -3.73 3.54
CA TYR A 116 15.82 -3.08 2.40
C TYR A 116 16.09 -1.58 2.53
N GLU A 117 15.90 -0.98 3.70
CA GLU A 117 16.18 0.44 3.92
C GLU A 117 17.51 0.63 4.67
N ALA A 118 18.38 1.47 4.12
CA ALA A 118 19.57 1.92 4.82
C ALA A 118 19.22 2.88 5.98
N HIS A 119 18.12 3.61 5.82
CA HIS A 119 17.60 4.58 6.78
C HIS A 119 16.10 4.32 7.04
N PRO A 120 15.76 3.26 7.81
CA PRO A 120 14.37 2.87 8.07
C PRO A 120 13.55 3.98 8.73
N GLU A 121 14.19 4.93 9.41
CA GLU A 121 13.53 6.07 10.05
C GLU A 121 12.75 6.95 9.08
N GLU A 122 13.26 7.18 7.87
CA GLU A 122 12.57 7.97 6.84
C GLU A 122 11.31 7.26 6.37
N GLN A 123 11.43 5.97 6.07
CA GLN A 123 10.31 5.14 5.65
C GLN A 123 9.22 5.05 6.73
N ILE A 124 9.62 4.90 8.00
CA ILE A 124 8.70 4.89 9.14
C ILE A 124 7.94 6.21 9.24
N ARG A 125 8.63 7.36 9.09
CA ARG A 125 8.00 8.69 9.12
C ARG A 125 7.05 8.91 7.93
N GLU A 126 7.36 8.41 6.74
CA GLU A 126 6.48 8.48 5.59
C GLU A 126 5.19 7.67 5.82
N ILE A 127 5.31 6.43 6.28
CA ILE A 127 4.16 5.59 6.63
C ILE A 127 3.32 6.25 7.73
N ALA A 128 3.96 6.81 8.77
CA ALA A 128 3.26 7.53 9.83
C ALA A 128 2.47 8.74 9.30
N LYS A 129 3.07 9.54 8.42
CA LYS A 129 2.38 10.69 7.79
C LYS A 129 1.15 10.25 7.00
N THR A 130 1.25 9.19 6.22
CA THR A 130 0.11 8.65 5.47
C THR A 130 -0.97 8.11 6.43
N LEU A 131 -0.56 7.42 7.50
CA LEU A 131 -1.45 6.87 8.53
C LEU A 131 -2.27 7.96 9.24
N PHE A 132 -1.65 9.06 9.63
CA PHE A 132 -2.28 10.15 10.38
C PHE A 132 -2.85 11.27 9.49
N GLN A 133 -2.74 11.16 8.16
CA GLN A 133 -3.09 12.23 7.23
C GLN A 133 -4.54 12.71 7.37
N GLU A 134 -5.49 11.79 7.50
CA GLU A 134 -6.92 12.13 7.60
C GLU A 134 -7.24 12.77 8.96
N ALA A 135 -6.62 12.32 10.05
CA ALA A 135 -6.76 12.95 11.36
C ALA A 135 -6.21 14.38 11.36
N ILE A 136 -5.07 14.61 10.71
CA ILE A 136 -4.47 15.94 10.56
C ILE A 136 -5.37 16.86 9.72
N LYS A 137 -5.90 16.38 8.59
CA LYS A 137 -6.82 17.16 7.75
C LYS A 137 -8.16 17.45 8.43
N GLY A 138 -8.67 16.49 9.21
CA GLY A 138 -9.92 16.64 9.96
C GLY A 138 -9.87 17.67 11.08
N ASN A 139 -8.68 17.95 11.62
CA ASN A 139 -8.44 18.85 12.74
C ASN A 139 -7.73 20.15 12.31
N GLN A 140 -8.16 20.81 11.23
CA GLN A 140 -7.51 22.01 10.67
C GLN A 140 -7.41 23.18 11.67
N SER A 141 -8.36 23.32 12.60
CA SER A 141 -8.36 24.37 13.62
C SER A 141 -7.32 24.15 14.72
N ASN A 142 -6.97 22.88 15.01
CA ASN A 142 -5.94 22.53 15.98
C ASN A 142 -5.25 21.21 15.59
N PRO A 143 -4.33 21.25 14.62
CA PRO A 143 -3.65 20.07 14.14
C PRO A 143 -2.56 19.53 15.07
N TYR A 144 -2.35 20.15 16.22
CA TYR A 144 -1.28 19.78 17.17
C TYR A 144 -1.40 18.33 17.64
N PHE A 145 -2.60 17.92 18.08
CA PHE A 145 -2.79 16.57 18.64
C PHE A 145 -2.50 15.46 17.62
N PRO A 146 -3.08 15.44 16.42
CA PRO A 146 -2.77 14.41 15.45
C PRO A 146 -1.34 14.46 14.91
N ILE A 147 -0.70 15.66 14.83
CA ILE A 147 0.71 15.76 14.47
C ILE A 147 1.60 15.19 15.59
N ALA A 148 1.31 15.49 16.86
CA ALA A 148 2.04 14.93 17.98
C ALA A 148 1.87 13.41 18.07
N ALA A 149 0.67 12.89 17.82
CA ALA A 149 0.38 11.46 17.75
C ALA A 149 1.15 10.77 16.60
N CYS A 150 1.22 11.38 15.44
CA CYS A 150 2.04 10.92 14.30
C CYS A 150 3.52 10.82 14.67
N ASN A 151 4.06 11.84 15.33
CA ASN A 151 5.45 11.86 15.78
C ASN A 151 5.71 10.82 16.87
N LEU A 152 4.77 10.61 17.80
CA LEU A 152 4.84 9.57 18.82
C LEU A 152 4.86 8.18 18.18
N PHE A 153 3.96 7.91 17.23
CA PHE A 153 3.95 6.65 16.48
C PHE A 153 5.30 6.41 15.78
N SER A 154 5.81 7.42 15.09
CA SER A 154 7.11 7.32 14.40
C SER A 154 8.22 6.96 15.38
N ALA A 155 8.30 7.64 16.53
CA ALA A 155 9.35 7.42 17.52
C ALA A 155 9.27 6.00 18.13
N LEU A 156 8.06 5.53 18.48
CA LEU A 156 7.86 4.19 19.03
C LEU A 156 8.18 3.09 18.01
N MET A 157 7.81 3.28 16.74
CA MET A 157 8.13 2.30 15.68
C MET A 157 9.63 2.28 15.36
N ILE A 158 10.31 3.43 15.35
CA ILE A 158 11.78 3.49 15.19
C ILE A 158 12.46 2.75 16.34
N ALA A 159 12.06 3.04 17.59
CA ALA A 159 12.62 2.37 18.76
C ALA A 159 12.38 0.85 18.70
N MET A 160 11.19 0.43 18.29
CA MET A 160 10.84 -0.99 18.14
C MET A 160 11.66 -1.66 17.03
N CYS A 161 11.81 -1.07 15.86
CA CYS A 161 12.63 -1.63 14.78
C CYS A 161 14.09 -1.78 15.22
N ARG A 162 14.66 -0.81 15.92
CA ARG A 162 16.03 -0.89 16.46
C ARG A 162 16.18 -1.96 17.54
N GLN A 163 15.19 -2.07 18.44
CA GLN A 163 15.20 -3.07 19.51
C GLN A 163 15.07 -4.50 19.01
N TYR A 164 14.27 -4.73 17.95
CA TYR A 164 13.93 -6.05 17.44
C TYR A 164 14.49 -6.32 16.04
N ALA A 165 15.63 -5.71 15.68
CA ALA A 165 16.22 -5.79 14.34
C ALA A 165 16.34 -7.24 13.81
N ASP A 166 16.72 -8.19 14.67
CA ASP A 166 16.91 -9.59 14.30
C ASP A 166 15.60 -10.40 14.24
N ARG A 167 14.56 -9.96 14.93
CA ARG A 167 13.27 -10.66 15.00
C ARG A 167 12.09 -9.71 15.18
N LEU A 168 11.70 -9.09 14.09
CA LEU A 168 10.58 -8.14 14.09
C LEU A 168 9.27 -8.79 14.56
N PRO A 169 8.54 -8.16 15.50
CA PRO A 169 7.22 -8.64 15.91
C PRO A 169 6.22 -8.51 14.76
N SER A 170 5.20 -9.37 14.73
CA SER A 170 4.10 -9.26 13.77
C SER A 170 3.39 -7.90 13.87
N THR A 171 2.66 -7.51 12.82
CA THR A 171 1.88 -6.26 12.85
C THR A 171 0.98 -6.20 14.07
N ARG A 172 0.25 -7.28 14.37
CA ARG A 172 -0.64 -7.37 15.54
C ARG A 172 0.14 -7.17 16.84
N ALA A 173 1.21 -7.91 17.05
CA ALA A 173 2.00 -7.82 18.27
C ALA A 173 2.60 -6.41 18.46
N ALA A 174 3.07 -5.79 17.39
CA ALA A 174 3.60 -4.42 17.44
C ALA A 174 2.52 -3.40 17.83
N ILE A 175 1.38 -3.41 17.14
CA ILE A 175 0.28 -2.46 17.40
C ILE A 175 -0.30 -2.67 18.81
N GLN A 176 -0.54 -3.92 19.23
CA GLN A 176 -1.01 -4.21 20.58
C GLN A 176 -0.02 -3.73 21.64
N LYS A 177 1.28 -3.95 21.42
CA LYS A 177 2.30 -3.50 22.34
C LYS A 177 2.27 -1.98 22.51
N ILE A 178 2.36 -1.21 21.43
CA ILE A 178 2.39 0.27 21.53
C ILE A 178 1.08 0.85 22.09
N CYS A 179 -0.07 0.24 21.81
CA CYS A 179 -1.36 0.68 22.35
C CYS A 179 -1.51 0.35 23.85
N SER A 180 -0.80 -0.66 24.38
CA SER A 180 -0.87 -1.06 25.79
C SER A 180 0.21 -0.43 26.66
N MET A 181 1.19 0.28 26.08
CA MET A 181 2.27 0.91 26.84
C MET A 181 1.75 2.05 27.72
N SER A 182 2.19 2.10 28.95
CA SER A 182 2.10 3.30 29.79
C SER A 182 3.01 4.42 29.27
N ILE A 183 2.74 5.66 29.68
CA ILE A 183 3.61 6.82 29.34
C ILE A 183 5.06 6.56 29.75
N ALA A 184 5.28 5.98 30.93
CA ALA A 184 6.62 5.65 31.42
C ALA A 184 7.34 4.64 30.51
N GLU A 185 6.63 3.61 30.04
CA GLU A 185 7.19 2.64 29.10
C GLU A 185 7.49 3.25 27.73
N MET A 186 6.60 4.10 27.20
CA MET A 186 6.85 4.84 25.95
C MET A 186 8.09 5.72 26.04
N LEU A 187 8.23 6.47 27.14
CA LEU A 187 9.41 7.30 27.41
C LEU A 187 10.67 6.46 27.57
N ASN A 188 10.61 5.35 28.30
CA ASN A 188 11.76 4.46 28.46
C ASN A 188 12.21 3.85 27.11
N ALA A 189 11.26 3.43 26.26
CA ALA A 189 11.57 2.89 24.96
C ALA A 189 12.26 3.89 24.03
N THR A 190 11.85 5.19 24.10
CA THR A 190 12.40 6.24 23.21
C THR A 190 13.64 6.91 23.77
N ASN A 191 13.76 7.10 25.09
CA ASN A 191 14.91 7.75 25.72
C ASN A 191 16.23 6.97 25.59
N GLN A 192 16.19 5.69 25.21
CA GLN A 192 17.38 4.92 24.89
C GLN A 192 18.12 5.46 23.65
N TYR A 193 17.45 6.27 22.83
CA TYR A 193 17.96 6.81 21.57
C TYR A 193 17.96 8.34 21.62
N ALA A 194 19.13 8.96 21.49
CA ALA A 194 19.28 10.40 21.61
C ALA A 194 18.45 11.19 20.57
N ASP A 195 18.30 10.66 19.36
CA ASP A 195 17.50 11.26 18.27
C ASP A 195 15.98 11.17 18.50
N LEU A 196 15.52 10.36 19.44
CA LEU A 196 14.12 10.21 19.83
C LEU A 196 13.78 10.94 21.15
N ALA A 197 14.73 11.62 21.77
CA ALA A 197 14.55 12.30 23.07
C ALA A 197 13.44 13.39 23.04
N SER A 198 13.12 13.94 21.86
CA SER A 198 12.02 14.89 21.68
C SER A 198 10.63 14.31 22.02
N THR A 199 10.49 12.97 22.07
CA THR A 199 9.24 12.28 22.48
C THR A 199 8.81 12.72 23.89
N LYS A 200 9.77 13.04 24.80
CA LYS A 200 9.49 13.57 26.12
C LYS A 200 8.67 14.88 26.07
N GLN A 201 8.86 15.70 25.05
CA GLN A 201 8.10 16.95 24.88
C GLN A 201 6.65 16.70 24.48
N LEU A 202 6.36 15.55 23.83
CA LEU A 202 5.02 15.20 23.38
C LEU A 202 4.15 14.63 24.50
N ILE A 203 4.71 13.75 25.33
CA ILE A 203 3.96 12.98 26.33
C ILE A 203 4.50 13.08 27.77
N GLY A 204 5.65 13.73 27.97
CA GLY A 204 6.25 13.98 29.29
C GLY A 204 5.85 15.32 29.91
N SER A 205 4.87 16.02 29.33
CA SER A 205 4.39 17.32 29.78
C SER A 205 3.68 17.23 31.14
N GLU A 206 3.82 18.29 31.95
CA GLU A 206 3.07 18.46 33.22
C GLU A 206 1.57 18.79 32.97
N ALA A 207 1.13 18.98 31.73
CA ALA A 207 -0.25 19.25 31.34
C ALA A 207 -1.01 17.94 30.98
N PRO A 208 -1.72 17.31 31.94
CA PRO A 208 -2.36 16.01 31.71
C PRO A 208 -3.36 16.01 30.55
N GLN A 209 -4.06 17.12 30.33
CA GLN A 209 -5.04 17.26 29.25
C GLN A 209 -4.39 17.21 27.88
N THR A 210 -3.23 17.83 27.71
CA THR A 210 -2.47 17.79 26.43
C THR A 210 -2.00 16.37 26.14
N VAL A 211 -1.44 15.70 27.12
CA VAL A 211 -0.98 14.30 26.98
C VAL A 211 -2.15 13.36 26.66
N SER A 212 -3.28 13.52 27.37
CA SER A 212 -4.50 12.75 27.11
C SER A 212 -5.02 12.97 25.68
N GLY A 213 -4.97 14.20 25.17
CA GLY A 213 -5.37 14.50 23.79
C GLY A 213 -4.47 13.82 22.76
N VAL A 214 -3.14 13.87 22.94
CA VAL A 214 -2.18 13.18 22.05
C VAL A 214 -2.40 11.67 22.05
N LEU A 215 -2.54 11.06 23.24
CA LEU A 215 -2.76 9.62 23.36
C LEU A 215 -4.14 9.20 22.82
N GLY A 216 -5.16 10.04 22.98
CA GLY A 216 -6.49 9.80 22.40
C GLY A 216 -6.42 9.70 20.87
N GLU A 217 -5.83 10.68 20.22
CA GLU A 217 -5.64 10.67 18.76
C GLU A 217 -4.77 9.48 18.31
N PHE A 218 -3.70 9.20 19.03
CA PHE A 218 -2.81 8.08 18.77
C PHE A 218 -3.57 6.74 18.76
N ILE A 219 -4.32 6.44 19.81
CA ILE A 219 -5.05 5.20 19.94
C ILE A 219 -6.19 5.11 18.94
N ASN A 220 -6.94 6.20 18.72
CA ASN A 220 -8.05 6.23 17.76
C ASN A 220 -7.58 5.89 16.35
N VAL A 221 -6.53 6.55 15.86
CA VAL A 221 -6.02 6.29 14.50
C VAL A 221 -5.54 4.84 14.35
N LEU A 222 -4.85 4.29 15.36
CA LEU A 222 -4.37 2.92 15.29
C LEU A 222 -5.51 1.89 15.32
N GLN A 223 -6.50 2.09 16.18
CA GLN A 223 -7.66 1.19 16.28
C GLN A 223 -8.55 1.24 15.03
N GLU A 224 -8.71 2.41 14.44
CA GLU A 224 -9.47 2.56 13.19
C GLU A 224 -8.75 1.95 11.99
N SER A 225 -7.43 2.09 11.90
CA SER A 225 -6.65 1.67 10.73
C SER A 225 -6.26 0.20 10.76
N PHE A 226 -5.80 -0.31 11.92
CA PHE A 226 -5.29 -1.68 12.02
C PHE A 226 -6.37 -2.66 12.45
N GLN A 227 -7.16 -3.12 11.47
CA GLN A 227 -8.26 -4.05 11.68
C GLN A 227 -8.10 -5.33 10.84
N GLY A 228 -8.81 -6.38 11.23
CA GLY A 228 -8.88 -7.63 10.49
C GLY A 228 -7.52 -8.19 10.10
N ASN A 229 -7.38 -8.60 8.86
CA ASN A 229 -6.15 -9.17 8.32
C ASN A 229 -5.02 -8.16 8.11
N PHE A 230 -5.32 -6.85 8.09
CA PHE A 230 -4.31 -5.80 8.03
C PHE A 230 -3.61 -5.57 9.37
N CYS A 231 -4.14 -6.20 10.45
CA CYS A 231 -3.51 -6.30 11.76
C CYS A 231 -3.28 -7.77 12.10
N GLY A 232 -2.69 -8.54 11.19
CA GLY A 232 -2.51 -9.98 11.31
C GLY A 232 -1.17 -10.40 11.89
N GLU A 233 -1.04 -11.71 12.13
CA GLU A 233 0.20 -12.39 12.49
C GLU A 233 0.80 -13.03 11.24
N GLY A 234 1.32 -12.23 10.34
CA GLY A 234 1.87 -12.69 9.08
C GLY A 234 3.33 -12.29 8.88
N THR A 235 3.88 -12.76 7.79
CA THR A 235 5.25 -12.48 7.38
C THR A 235 5.34 -11.85 5.99
N PHE A 236 4.19 -11.58 5.34
CA PHE A 236 4.16 -11.09 3.97
C PHE A 236 4.59 -9.64 3.87
N SER A 237 5.53 -9.37 2.98
CA SER A 237 5.98 -8.02 2.62
C SER A 237 5.67 -7.74 1.16
N LEU A 238 5.09 -6.57 0.89
CA LEU A 238 4.85 -6.05 -0.45
C LEU A 238 6.18 -5.82 -1.19
N ARG A 239 7.19 -5.38 -0.47
CA ARG A 239 8.53 -5.11 -1.01
C ARG A 239 9.24 -6.40 -1.42
N GLU A 240 9.19 -7.46 -0.58
CA GLU A 240 9.69 -8.79 -0.95
C GLU A 240 8.95 -9.33 -2.18
N PHE A 241 7.61 -9.17 -2.20
CA PHE A 241 6.81 -9.61 -3.34
C PHE A 241 7.22 -8.92 -4.64
N ILE A 242 7.40 -7.59 -4.64
CA ILE A 242 7.83 -6.83 -5.84
C ILE A 242 9.25 -7.24 -6.27
N ARG A 243 10.17 -7.46 -5.33
CA ARG A 243 11.57 -7.74 -5.67
C ARG A 243 11.78 -9.15 -6.19
N HIS A 244 11.17 -10.14 -5.55
CA HIS A 244 11.50 -11.55 -5.75
C HIS A 244 10.27 -12.45 -5.88
N ASP A 245 9.40 -12.48 -4.88
CA ASP A 245 8.39 -13.52 -4.71
C ASP A 245 7.21 -13.44 -5.68
N GLY A 246 6.98 -12.28 -6.25
CA GLY A 246 5.84 -11.99 -7.12
C GLY A 246 6.05 -12.30 -8.59
N ILE A 247 7.24 -12.74 -8.99
CA ILE A 247 7.55 -13.02 -10.41
C ILE A 247 6.61 -14.07 -10.97
N GLY A 248 5.92 -13.73 -12.07
CA GLY A 248 4.93 -14.60 -12.70
C GLY A 248 3.59 -14.71 -11.95
N ARG A 249 3.38 -13.93 -10.89
CA ARG A 249 2.21 -13.99 -10.00
C ARG A 249 1.42 -12.69 -10.02
N LYS A 250 0.20 -12.78 -9.51
CA LYS A 250 -0.67 -11.63 -9.28
C LYS A 250 -0.83 -11.38 -7.78
N LEU A 251 -0.90 -10.12 -7.42
CA LEU A 251 -1.31 -9.63 -6.11
C LEU A 251 -2.66 -8.92 -6.26
N PHE A 252 -3.69 -9.49 -5.69
CA PHE A 252 -4.99 -8.84 -5.57
C PHE A 252 -5.08 -8.15 -4.21
N ILE A 253 -5.42 -6.86 -4.22
CA ILE A 253 -5.73 -6.09 -3.02
C ILE A 253 -7.23 -5.84 -3.07
N GLU A 254 -7.97 -6.63 -2.30
CA GLU A 254 -9.43 -6.64 -2.27
C GLU A 254 -9.90 -5.94 -0.99
N TYR A 255 -10.89 -5.05 -1.13
CA TYR A 255 -11.56 -4.42 -0.01
C TYR A 255 -13.00 -4.09 -0.38
N GLN A 256 -13.94 -4.48 0.47
CA GLN A 256 -15.35 -4.22 0.24
C GLN A 256 -15.70 -2.77 0.61
N PHE A 257 -16.60 -2.16 -0.16
CA PHE A 257 -17.02 -0.77 0.04
C PHE A 257 -17.70 -0.48 1.39
N ASP A 258 -18.26 -1.48 2.04
CA ASP A 258 -18.89 -1.37 3.36
C ASP A 258 -17.89 -1.16 4.52
N THR A 259 -16.64 -1.55 4.31
CA THR A 259 -15.52 -1.39 5.27
C THR A 259 -14.59 -0.22 4.93
N LYS A 260 -15.05 0.70 4.09
CA LYS A 260 -14.24 1.68 3.34
C LYS A 260 -13.32 2.55 4.21
N ARG A 261 -13.78 3.05 5.36
CA ARG A 261 -12.97 3.98 6.17
C ARG A 261 -11.76 3.33 6.82
N SER A 262 -11.93 2.16 7.43
CA SER A 262 -10.84 1.47 8.15
C SER A 262 -9.77 0.88 7.23
N ALA A 263 -10.15 0.45 6.03
CA ALA A 263 -9.22 -0.13 5.07
C ALA A 263 -8.47 0.91 4.22
N GLU A 264 -9.09 2.07 3.95
CA GLU A 264 -8.59 3.06 2.98
C GLU A 264 -7.17 3.56 3.31
N THR A 265 -6.90 3.86 4.57
CA THR A 265 -5.59 4.34 5.02
C THR A 265 -4.50 3.30 4.82
N ILE A 266 -4.76 2.05 5.18
CA ILE A 266 -3.80 0.95 5.01
C ILE A 266 -3.59 0.65 3.52
N ILE A 267 -4.65 0.66 2.71
CA ILE A 267 -4.55 0.47 1.26
C ILE A 267 -3.74 1.59 0.61
N ARG A 268 -3.89 2.84 1.07
CA ARG A 268 -3.07 3.96 0.61
C ARG A 268 -1.58 3.74 0.93
N ILE A 269 -1.26 3.30 2.16
CA ILE A 269 0.11 2.92 2.53
C ILE A 269 0.64 1.80 1.63
N MET A 270 -0.16 0.76 1.38
CA MET A 270 0.23 -0.33 0.49
C MET A 270 0.48 0.15 -0.94
N LEU A 271 -0.39 1.02 -1.46
CA LEU A 271 -0.23 1.60 -2.80
C LEU A 271 1.06 2.42 -2.89
N ASP A 272 1.32 3.31 -1.93
CA ASP A 272 2.52 4.13 -1.89
C ASP A 272 3.79 3.27 -1.86
N LEU A 273 3.80 2.21 -1.03
CA LEU A 273 4.91 1.25 -0.95
C LEU A 273 5.13 0.51 -2.28
N LEU A 274 4.07 0.00 -2.88
CA LEU A 274 4.13 -0.72 -4.14
C LEU A 274 4.63 0.17 -5.28
N MET A 275 4.11 1.41 -5.38
CA MET A 275 4.54 2.37 -6.40
C MET A 275 6.00 2.77 -6.22
N LYS A 276 6.41 3.08 -4.97
CA LYS A 276 7.79 3.42 -4.64
C LYS A 276 8.74 2.28 -5.02
N GLU A 277 8.41 1.05 -4.61
CA GLU A 277 9.25 -0.11 -4.88
C GLU A 277 9.32 -0.44 -6.38
N ALA A 278 8.21 -0.36 -7.10
CA ALA A 278 8.17 -0.58 -8.55
C ALA A 278 9.04 0.44 -9.33
N LEU A 279 9.10 1.70 -8.86
CA LEU A 279 9.87 2.75 -9.50
C LEU A 279 11.37 2.70 -9.17
N THR A 280 11.79 1.98 -8.12
CA THR A 280 13.22 1.89 -7.76
C THR A 280 14.05 1.03 -8.71
N GLY A 281 13.42 0.27 -9.59
CA GLY A 281 14.09 -0.65 -10.53
C GLY A 281 14.84 -1.80 -9.88
N LYS A 282 14.55 -2.10 -8.60
CA LYS A 282 15.21 -3.16 -7.82
C LYS A 282 14.51 -4.52 -7.92
N SER A 283 13.46 -4.63 -8.73
CA SER A 283 12.76 -5.89 -8.98
C SER A 283 13.54 -6.77 -9.95
N GLU A 284 13.53 -8.06 -9.72
CA GLU A 284 14.01 -9.08 -10.66
C GLU A 284 13.00 -9.39 -11.77
N ALA A 285 11.78 -8.89 -11.66
CA ALA A 285 10.76 -9.03 -12.70
C ALA A 285 11.10 -8.19 -13.93
N GLU A 286 10.80 -8.72 -15.10
CA GLU A 286 10.94 -7.97 -16.36
C GLU A 286 10.01 -6.74 -16.39
N ARG A 287 8.81 -6.86 -15.81
CA ARG A 287 7.80 -5.79 -15.76
C ARG A 287 6.91 -5.91 -14.53
N ILE A 288 6.53 -4.75 -14.03
CA ILE A 288 5.53 -4.61 -12.97
C ILE A 288 4.35 -3.84 -13.56
N LEU A 289 3.19 -4.48 -13.58
CA LEU A 289 1.95 -3.92 -14.12
C LEU A 289 0.97 -3.68 -12.97
N SER A 290 0.53 -2.45 -12.81
CA SER A 290 -0.44 -2.08 -11.78
C SER A 290 -1.77 -1.70 -12.43
N LEU A 291 -2.85 -2.29 -11.95
CA LEU A 291 -4.23 -1.93 -12.28
C LEU A 291 -4.91 -1.40 -11.03
N ILE A 292 -5.33 -0.14 -11.08
CA ILE A 292 -6.14 0.48 -10.03
C ILE A 292 -7.55 0.64 -10.58
N HIS A 293 -8.50 -0.09 -10.00
CA HIS A 293 -9.92 0.05 -10.31
C HIS A 293 -10.58 0.91 -9.24
N ILE A 294 -11.16 2.03 -9.66
CA ILE A 294 -11.84 3.00 -8.78
C ILE A 294 -13.36 2.91 -9.02
#